data_e475d1e2d7d8273718810cb3bd50f007
#
_entry.id   e475d1e2d7d8273718810cb3bd50f007
#
_cell.length_a   1.000
_cell.length_b   1.000
_cell.length_c   1.000
_cell.angle_alpha   90.00
_cell.angle_beta   90.00
_cell.angle_gamma   90.00
#
_symmetry.space_group_name_H-M   'P 1'
#
loop_
_entity.id
_entity.type
_entity.pdbx_description
1 polymer ?
#
loop_
_entity_poly.entity_id
_entity_poly.type
_entity_poly.pdbx_seq_one_letter_code
_entity_poly.pdbx_strand_id
1 'polypeptide(L)'
;MSHYTVAVFSKRPEDVDELLEPFYEGHPPGSPYMEFVENEAEEFDEAAQKHGYWQNPQGYWDWWEIGGRWHGMLRLKSGCEGRCAARSKFSTKPRCQSGSCDQALVADCDFSSNAEKYAWALRFWEVVVEGAQQKDGEPQYSSFLRPQYYIERFGMKERFAEHTAKFVTYAFVQADGEWVAPGRVCFFGSDDSTKDSQEEYEEKLEAYLAQAAEEGLYITIVDCHI
;
A
#
# COMPACT_ATOMS: atom_id res chain seq x y z
N MET A 1 -12.58 8.73 3.85
CA MET A 1 -12.02 7.46 4.36
C MET A 1 -11.14 6.88 3.28
N SER A 2 -9.87 6.78 3.58
CA SER A 2 -8.84 6.42 2.59
C SER A 2 -8.30 5.03 2.89
N HIS A 3 -8.15 4.20 1.86
CA HIS A 3 -7.51 2.92 1.95
C HIS A 3 -6.23 2.92 1.12
N TYR A 4 -5.20 2.25 1.61
CA TYR A 4 -3.93 2.12 0.91
C TYR A 4 -3.25 0.79 1.22
N THR A 5 -2.38 0.34 0.29
CA THR A 5 -1.66 -0.93 0.45
C THR A 5 -0.39 -0.75 1.24
N VAL A 6 -0.13 -1.70 2.14
CA VAL A 6 1.15 -1.83 2.84
C VAL A 6 1.71 -3.23 2.63
N ALA A 7 2.98 -3.34 2.29
CA ALA A 7 3.71 -4.61 2.32
C ALA A 7 4.42 -4.73 3.67
N VAL A 8 4.08 -5.73 4.46
CA VAL A 8 4.76 -6.00 5.74
C VAL A 8 5.72 -7.15 5.56
N PHE A 9 7.00 -6.90 5.81
CA PHE A 9 8.05 -7.91 5.77
C PHE A 9 8.32 -8.42 7.18
N SER A 10 8.35 -9.73 7.36
CA SER A 10 8.45 -10.34 8.68
C SER A 10 9.27 -11.64 8.66
N LYS A 11 9.84 -12.02 9.79
CA LYS A 11 10.51 -13.31 9.94
C LYS A 11 9.53 -14.47 10.00
N ARG A 12 8.32 -14.23 10.52
CA ARG A 12 7.24 -15.20 10.63
C ARG A 12 5.93 -14.56 10.13
N PRO A 13 5.06 -15.32 9.51
CA PRO A 13 3.78 -14.80 9.00
C PRO A 13 2.89 -14.12 10.05
N GLU A 14 2.99 -14.55 11.30
CA GLU A 14 2.21 -14.05 12.44
C GLU A 14 2.73 -12.76 13.06
N ASP A 15 3.91 -12.27 12.69
CA ASP A 15 4.52 -11.07 13.29
C ASP A 15 3.89 -9.75 12.77
N VAL A 16 2.95 -9.83 11.85
CA VAL A 16 2.33 -8.65 11.19
C VAL A 16 1.67 -7.69 12.18
N ASP A 17 0.93 -8.23 13.19
CA ASP A 17 0.30 -7.42 14.23
C ASP A 17 1.34 -6.60 15.00
N GLU A 18 2.43 -7.25 15.44
CA GLU A 18 3.50 -6.63 16.23
C GLU A 18 4.21 -5.53 15.42
N LEU A 19 4.44 -5.78 14.13
CA LEU A 19 5.12 -4.83 13.23
C LEU A 19 4.25 -3.62 12.89
N LEU A 20 2.92 -3.76 12.87
CA LEU A 20 2.00 -2.66 12.60
C LEU A 20 1.61 -1.89 13.87
N GLU A 21 1.67 -2.50 15.04
CA GLU A 21 1.27 -1.89 16.33
C GLU A 21 1.81 -0.47 16.55
N PRO A 22 3.09 -0.15 16.31
CA PRO A 22 3.62 1.20 16.54
C PRO A 22 2.92 2.30 15.74
N PHE A 23 2.26 1.94 14.63
CA PHE A 23 1.67 2.88 13.67
C PHE A 23 0.15 3.03 13.82
N TYR A 24 -0.44 2.45 14.87
CA TYR A 24 -1.86 2.63 15.17
C TYR A 24 -2.12 4.04 15.73
N GLU A 25 -3.04 4.79 15.13
CA GLU A 25 -3.35 6.16 15.57
C GLU A 25 -4.15 6.21 16.87
N GLY A 26 -4.95 5.17 17.15
CA GLY A 26 -5.91 5.12 18.26
C GLY A 26 -5.37 4.54 19.56
N HIS A 27 -4.07 4.60 19.83
CA HIS A 27 -3.51 4.16 21.10
C HIS A 27 -4.07 4.98 22.27
N PRO A 28 -4.26 4.37 23.45
CA PRO A 28 -4.73 5.10 24.62
C PRO A 28 -3.65 6.10 25.11
N PRO A 29 -4.07 7.20 25.76
CA PRO A 29 -3.17 8.12 26.45
C PRO A 29 -2.21 7.38 27.40
N GLY A 30 -0.92 7.76 27.36
CA GLY A 30 0.12 7.10 28.16
C GLY A 30 0.74 5.85 27.53
N SER A 31 0.28 5.40 26.35
CA SER A 31 0.98 4.42 25.53
C SER A 31 2.37 4.95 25.15
N PRO A 32 3.40 4.08 25.01
CA PRO A 32 4.74 4.49 24.57
C PRO A 32 4.78 5.11 23.17
N TYR A 33 3.72 4.94 22.40
CA TYR A 33 3.56 5.49 21.04
C TYR A 33 2.88 6.85 21.00
N MET A 34 2.31 7.30 22.14
CA MET A 34 1.56 8.54 22.21
C MET A 34 2.37 9.66 22.83
N GLU A 35 2.28 10.84 22.25
CA GLU A 35 2.79 12.09 22.82
C GLU A 35 1.65 13.08 23.06
N PHE A 36 1.79 13.90 24.09
CA PHE A 36 0.82 14.95 24.37
C PHE A 36 1.22 16.23 23.63
N VAL A 37 0.30 16.78 22.86
CA VAL A 37 0.45 18.05 22.15
C VAL A 37 -0.32 19.14 22.87
N GLU A 38 0.42 20.13 23.44
CA GLU A 38 -0.18 21.28 24.10
C GLU A 38 -0.85 22.19 23.07
N ASN A 39 -2.13 22.52 23.32
CA ASN A 39 -2.90 23.44 22.51
C ASN A 39 -3.97 24.12 23.38
N GLU A 40 -3.85 25.42 23.62
CA GLU A 40 -4.78 26.17 24.46
C GLU A 40 -6.23 26.21 23.93
N ALA A 41 -6.44 25.90 22.63
CA ALA A 41 -7.77 25.84 22.02
C ALA A 41 -8.51 24.53 22.28
N GLU A 42 -7.81 23.52 22.77
CA GLU A 42 -8.35 22.19 23.06
C GLU A 42 -8.86 22.07 24.50
N GLU A 43 -9.57 20.99 24.79
CA GLU A 43 -10.04 20.71 26.16
C GLU A 43 -8.88 20.45 27.11
N PHE A 44 -9.15 20.67 28.42
CA PHE A 44 -8.18 20.38 29.46
C PHE A 44 -8.09 18.88 29.70
N ASP A 45 -6.89 18.31 29.51
CA ASP A 45 -6.62 16.91 29.79
C ASP A 45 -6.17 16.71 31.24
N GLU A 46 -6.93 15.92 31.99
CA GLU A 46 -6.67 15.71 33.43
C GLU A 46 -5.40 14.88 33.67
N ALA A 47 -5.01 13.99 32.74
CA ALA A 47 -3.82 13.15 32.88
C ALA A 47 -2.54 13.97 32.62
N ALA A 48 -2.56 14.80 31.59
CA ALA A 48 -1.45 15.69 31.25
C ALA A 48 -1.43 16.98 32.10
N GLN A 49 -2.55 17.36 32.80
CA GLN A 49 -2.74 18.62 33.55
C GLN A 49 -2.52 19.85 32.66
N LYS A 50 -2.92 19.78 31.40
CA LYS A 50 -2.74 20.82 30.37
C LYS A 50 -3.87 20.79 29.36
N HIS A 51 -4.04 21.92 28.65
CA HIS A 51 -4.88 21.92 27.44
C HIS A 51 -4.15 21.31 26.27
N GLY A 52 -4.81 20.40 25.53
CA GLY A 52 -4.20 19.71 24.40
C GLY A 52 -4.83 18.34 24.10
N TYR A 53 -4.12 17.55 23.32
CA TYR A 53 -4.57 16.22 22.93
C TYR A 53 -3.42 15.24 22.80
N TRP A 54 -3.73 13.96 22.93
CA TRP A 54 -2.81 12.88 22.67
C TRP A 54 -2.82 12.49 21.20
N GLN A 55 -1.65 12.28 20.62
CA GLN A 55 -1.50 11.77 19.26
C GLN A 55 -0.36 10.77 19.18
N ASN A 56 -0.45 9.83 18.25
CA ASN A 56 0.69 9.06 17.78
C ASN A 56 1.32 9.82 16.58
N PRO A 57 2.54 10.39 16.70
CA PRO A 57 3.17 11.10 15.59
C PRO A 57 3.46 10.20 14.39
N GLN A 58 3.54 8.88 14.64
CA GLN A 58 3.65 7.83 13.62
C GLN A 58 2.33 7.10 13.38
N GLY A 59 1.20 7.68 13.76
CA GLY A 59 -0.13 7.12 13.48
C GLY A 59 -0.43 7.20 11.99
N TYR A 60 -0.42 6.05 11.34
CA TYR A 60 -0.65 5.93 9.90
C TYR A 60 -1.92 5.17 9.57
N TRP A 61 -2.53 4.44 10.53
CA TRP A 61 -3.75 3.67 10.29
C TRP A 61 -4.64 3.63 11.55
N ASP A 62 -5.96 3.56 11.33
CA ASP A 62 -6.98 3.34 12.35
C ASP A 62 -7.53 1.90 12.33
N TRP A 63 -7.42 1.24 11.20
CA TRP A 63 -7.88 -0.13 10.96
C TRP A 63 -7.10 -0.78 9.82
N TRP A 64 -6.91 -2.10 9.86
CA TRP A 64 -6.28 -2.86 8.79
C TRP A 64 -6.79 -4.29 8.70
N GLU A 65 -6.61 -4.91 7.52
CA GLU A 65 -6.82 -6.34 7.30
C GLU A 65 -5.83 -6.91 6.29
N ILE A 66 -5.51 -8.23 6.41
CA ILE A 66 -4.65 -8.89 5.41
C ILE A 66 -5.44 -9.02 4.09
N GLY A 67 -4.80 -8.60 3.00
CA GLY A 67 -5.34 -8.62 1.65
C GLY A 67 -6.37 -7.54 1.39
N GLY A 68 -7.51 -7.55 2.04
CA GLY A 68 -8.57 -6.56 1.89
C GLY A 68 -8.92 -6.25 0.44
N ARG A 69 -8.79 -4.99 0.04
CA ARG A 69 -9.02 -4.52 -1.35
C ARG A 69 -7.98 -5.03 -2.33
N TRP A 70 -6.79 -5.40 -1.84
CA TRP A 70 -5.67 -5.91 -2.61
C TRP A 70 -5.49 -7.43 -2.47
N HIS A 71 -6.55 -8.12 -2.09
CA HIS A 71 -6.57 -9.57 -1.95
C HIS A 71 -6.05 -10.28 -3.21
N GLY A 72 -5.07 -11.17 -3.03
CA GLY A 72 -4.40 -11.87 -4.12
C GLY A 72 -3.43 -11.02 -4.94
N MET A 73 -2.89 -9.94 -4.38
CA MET A 73 -1.96 -9.04 -5.09
C MET A 73 -0.59 -9.69 -5.36
N LEU A 74 -0.13 -10.57 -4.48
CA LEU A 74 1.14 -11.29 -4.66
C LEU A 74 0.96 -12.38 -5.71
N ARG A 75 1.84 -12.41 -6.71
CA ARG A 75 1.94 -13.51 -7.68
C ARG A 75 2.98 -14.52 -7.19
N LEU A 76 2.67 -15.79 -7.31
CA LEU A 76 3.59 -16.86 -6.93
C LEU A 76 4.36 -17.37 -8.15
N LYS A 77 5.61 -17.73 -7.94
CA LYS A 77 6.38 -18.53 -8.91
C LYS A 77 5.75 -19.91 -9.07
N SER A 78 5.98 -20.54 -10.21
CA SER A 78 5.43 -21.87 -10.50
C SER A 78 5.87 -22.89 -9.46
N GLY A 79 4.90 -23.59 -8.86
CA GLY A 79 5.15 -24.62 -7.84
C GLY A 79 5.36 -24.10 -6.42
N CYS A 80 5.30 -22.77 -6.21
CA CYS A 80 5.37 -22.18 -4.88
C CYS A 80 3.98 -22.02 -4.25
N GLU A 81 3.94 -21.96 -2.92
CA GLU A 81 2.72 -21.85 -2.14
C GLU A 81 2.68 -20.54 -1.36
N GLY A 82 1.48 -20.03 -1.14
CA GLY A 82 1.21 -18.85 -0.33
C GLY A 82 -0.11 -18.98 0.42
N ARG A 83 -0.32 -18.10 1.37
CA ARG A 83 -1.53 -18.08 2.18
C ARG A 83 -2.46 -16.97 1.68
N CYS A 84 -3.76 -17.29 1.59
CA CYS A 84 -4.80 -16.30 1.40
C CYS A 84 -5.50 -16.04 2.74
N ALA A 85 -5.72 -14.78 3.05
CA ALA A 85 -6.50 -14.39 4.21
C ALA A 85 -7.93 -14.97 4.16
N ALA A 86 -8.52 -15.13 5.33
CA ALA A 86 -9.95 -15.39 5.42
C ALA A 86 -10.69 -14.22 4.75
N ARG A 87 -11.75 -14.52 4.01
CA ARG A 87 -12.54 -13.48 3.33
C ARG A 87 -13.01 -12.43 4.34
N SER A 88 -12.66 -11.18 4.11
CA SER A 88 -13.21 -10.06 4.86
C SER A 88 -14.74 -10.06 4.77
N LYS A 89 -15.41 -9.71 5.87
CA LYS A 89 -16.88 -9.52 5.90
C LYS A 89 -17.32 -8.41 4.93
N PHE A 90 -16.42 -7.52 4.58
CA PHE A 90 -16.68 -6.35 3.74
C PHE A 90 -16.22 -6.53 2.28
N SER A 91 -15.50 -7.61 1.96
CA SER A 91 -15.00 -7.84 0.60
C SER A 91 -15.98 -8.73 -0.20
N THR A 92 -16.37 -8.25 -1.37
CA THR A 92 -17.12 -9.03 -2.38
C THR A 92 -16.19 -9.74 -3.36
N LYS A 93 -14.87 -9.51 -3.27
CA LYS A 93 -13.90 -10.13 -4.19
C LYS A 93 -13.80 -11.64 -3.97
N PRO A 94 -13.57 -12.41 -5.03
CA PRO A 94 -13.30 -13.84 -4.89
C PRO A 94 -12.00 -14.06 -4.08
N ARG A 95 -11.85 -15.26 -3.53
CA ARG A 95 -10.57 -15.68 -2.91
C ARG A 95 -9.44 -15.58 -3.93
N CYS A 96 -8.20 -15.59 -3.43
CA CYS A 96 -7.02 -15.63 -4.30
C CYS A 96 -7.20 -16.68 -5.40
N GLN A 97 -6.83 -16.30 -6.60
CA GLN A 97 -6.80 -17.23 -7.73
C GLN A 97 -5.58 -18.15 -7.61
N SER A 98 -5.58 -19.24 -8.35
CA SER A 98 -4.39 -20.10 -8.46
C SER A 98 -3.18 -19.26 -8.90
N GLY A 99 -2.07 -19.41 -8.17
CA GLY A 99 -0.85 -18.62 -8.43
C GLY A 99 -0.85 -17.21 -7.86
N SER A 100 -1.82 -16.87 -6.98
CA SER A 100 -1.80 -15.61 -6.22
C SER A 100 -2.08 -15.84 -4.73
N CYS A 101 -1.63 -14.91 -3.88
CA CYS A 101 -1.83 -15.00 -2.43
C CYS A 101 -1.74 -13.60 -1.78
N ASP A 102 -1.96 -13.56 -0.45
CA ASP A 102 -1.80 -12.36 0.37
C ASP A 102 -0.54 -12.39 1.21
N GLN A 103 0.02 -13.59 1.42
CA GLN A 103 1.20 -13.82 2.25
C GLN A 103 2.00 -15.00 1.73
N ALA A 104 3.31 -14.82 1.55
CA ALA A 104 4.25 -15.87 1.13
C ALA A 104 5.68 -15.52 1.54
N LEU A 105 6.61 -16.46 1.34
CA LEU A 105 8.04 -16.12 1.32
C LEU A 105 8.32 -15.18 0.15
N VAL A 106 9.12 -14.14 0.38
CA VAL A 106 9.50 -13.19 -0.68
C VAL A 106 10.16 -13.92 -1.86
N ALA A 107 11.00 -14.91 -1.56
CA ALA A 107 11.68 -15.74 -2.56
C ALA A 107 10.73 -16.54 -3.47
N ASP A 108 9.52 -16.84 -2.99
CA ASP A 108 8.48 -17.58 -3.72
C ASP A 108 7.59 -16.70 -4.59
N CYS A 109 7.69 -15.37 -4.42
CA CYS A 109 6.91 -14.40 -5.19
C CYS A 109 7.57 -14.03 -6.51
N ASP A 110 6.73 -13.76 -7.52
CA ASP A 110 7.12 -13.23 -8.82
C ASP A 110 6.83 -11.73 -8.88
N PHE A 111 7.87 -10.91 -8.71
CA PHE A 111 7.81 -9.45 -8.81
C PHE A 111 8.15 -8.92 -10.22
N SER A 112 8.30 -9.78 -11.21
CA SER A 112 8.51 -9.35 -12.59
C SER A 112 7.33 -8.49 -13.09
N SER A 113 7.60 -7.65 -14.07
CA SER A 113 6.57 -6.80 -14.69
C SER A 113 5.37 -7.63 -15.15
N ASN A 114 4.16 -7.21 -14.81
CA ASN A 114 2.93 -7.90 -15.17
C ASN A 114 2.50 -7.50 -16.58
N ALA A 115 2.65 -8.42 -17.54
CA ALA A 115 2.33 -8.17 -18.94
C ALA A 115 0.85 -7.80 -19.19
N GLU A 116 -0.09 -8.36 -18.41
CA GLU A 116 -1.51 -8.03 -18.53
C GLU A 116 -1.79 -6.61 -18.04
N LYS A 117 -1.21 -6.21 -16.88
CA LYS A 117 -1.30 -4.85 -16.36
C LYS A 117 -0.64 -3.85 -17.32
N TYR A 118 0.49 -4.22 -17.92
CA TYR A 118 1.17 -3.39 -18.92
C TYR A 118 0.28 -3.13 -20.13
N ALA A 119 -0.28 -4.18 -20.70
CA ALA A 119 -1.20 -4.07 -21.84
C ALA A 119 -2.48 -3.27 -21.50
N TRP A 120 -3.04 -3.51 -20.30
CA TRP A 120 -4.17 -2.76 -19.80
C TRP A 120 -3.85 -1.26 -19.67
N ALA A 121 -2.68 -0.93 -19.13
CA ALA A 121 -2.26 0.45 -18.93
C ALA A 121 -2.03 1.19 -20.25
N LEU A 122 -1.42 0.55 -21.24
CA LEU A 122 -1.31 1.14 -22.58
C LEU A 122 -2.70 1.46 -23.16
N ARG A 123 -3.64 0.51 -23.05
CA ARG A 123 -4.99 0.73 -23.56
C ARG A 123 -5.77 1.75 -22.76
N PHE A 124 -5.61 1.78 -21.43
CA PHE A 124 -6.15 2.84 -20.58
C PHE A 124 -5.69 4.22 -21.04
N TRP A 125 -4.39 4.39 -21.30
CA TRP A 125 -3.83 5.65 -21.75
C TRP A 125 -4.44 6.09 -23.09
N GLU A 126 -4.51 5.17 -24.06
CA GLU A 126 -5.14 5.47 -25.36
C GLU A 126 -6.58 6.00 -25.21
N VAL A 127 -7.37 5.33 -24.37
CA VAL A 127 -8.78 5.71 -24.19
C VAL A 127 -8.94 6.96 -23.33
N VAL A 128 -8.28 7.01 -22.16
CA VAL A 128 -8.53 8.04 -21.15
C VAL A 128 -7.72 9.31 -21.41
N VAL A 129 -6.48 9.16 -21.86
CA VAL A 129 -5.57 10.30 -22.05
C VAL A 129 -5.60 10.83 -23.49
N GLU A 130 -5.55 9.92 -24.47
CA GLU A 130 -5.54 10.31 -25.90
C GLU A 130 -6.93 10.41 -26.52
N GLY A 131 -7.99 9.97 -25.80
CA GLY A 131 -9.38 10.07 -26.26
C GLY A 131 -9.76 9.06 -27.33
N ALA A 132 -9.05 7.94 -27.43
CA ALA A 132 -9.39 6.89 -28.39
C ALA A 132 -10.76 6.26 -28.06
N GLN A 133 -11.49 5.87 -29.09
CA GLN A 133 -12.78 5.22 -28.92
C GLN A 133 -12.60 3.83 -28.27
N GLN A 134 -13.36 3.58 -27.22
CA GLN A 134 -13.44 2.27 -26.59
C GLN A 134 -14.17 1.28 -27.50
N LYS A 135 -13.65 0.06 -27.60
CA LYS A 135 -14.25 -0.99 -28.45
C LYS A 135 -15.29 -1.79 -27.67
N ASP A 136 -16.25 -2.35 -28.37
CA ASP A 136 -17.24 -3.24 -27.77
C ASP A 136 -16.55 -4.48 -27.16
N GLY A 137 -16.96 -4.82 -25.92
CA GLY A 137 -16.40 -5.96 -25.19
C GLY A 137 -15.10 -5.67 -24.42
N GLU A 138 -14.50 -4.48 -24.54
CA GLU A 138 -13.40 -4.07 -23.68
C GLU A 138 -13.89 -3.74 -22.25
N PRO A 139 -13.03 -3.88 -21.23
CA PRO A 139 -13.31 -3.34 -19.91
C PRO A 139 -13.58 -1.82 -19.99
N GLN A 140 -14.42 -1.31 -19.11
CA GLN A 140 -14.65 0.12 -19.06
C GLN A 140 -13.42 0.85 -18.54
N TYR A 141 -12.81 1.71 -19.37
CA TYR A 141 -11.72 2.58 -18.98
C TYR A 141 -12.27 3.95 -18.59
N SER A 142 -12.04 4.35 -17.36
CA SER A 142 -12.47 5.66 -16.85
C SER A 142 -11.53 6.14 -15.75
N SER A 143 -11.48 7.45 -15.53
CA SER A 143 -10.74 8.07 -14.43
C SER A 143 -11.48 9.29 -13.92
N PHE A 144 -11.37 9.56 -12.63
CA PHE A 144 -11.77 10.82 -12.02
C PHE A 144 -10.72 11.93 -12.26
N LEU A 145 -9.48 11.54 -12.61
CA LEU A 145 -8.40 12.46 -12.89
C LEU A 145 -8.45 12.90 -14.35
N ARG A 146 -8.06 14.14 -14.59
CA ARG A 146 -8.00 14.69 -15.94
C ARG A 146 -6.82 14.10 -16.72
N PRO A 147 -6.91 13.98 -18.07
CA PRO A 147 -5.81 13.53 -18.91
C PRO A 147 -4.47 14.22 -18.63
N GLN A 148 -4.53 15.52 -18.36
CA GLN A 148 -3.36 16.35 -18.07
C GLN A 148 -2.54 15.84 -16.89
N TYR A 149 -3.18 15.30 -15.83
CA TYR A 149 -2.49 14.69 -14.68
C TYR A 149 -1.56 13.56 -15.11
N TYR A 150 -2.02 12.68 -16.00
CA TYR A 150 -1.20 11.55 -16.47
C TYR A 150 -0.02 12.03 -17.33
N ILE A 151 -0.25 13.03 -18.18
CA ILE A 151 0.79 13.62 -19.02
C ILE A 151 1.87 14.29 -18.17
N GLU A 152 1.48 15.07 -17.16
CA GLU A 152 2.42 15.76 -16.26
C GLU A 152 3.23 14.77 -15.42
N ARG A 153 2.59 13.69 -14.95
CA ARG A 153 3.23 12.72 -14.07
C ARG A 153 4.13 11.74 -14.82
N PHE A 154 3.67 11.19 -15.93
CA PHE A 154 4.36 10.09 -16.63
C PHE A 154 4.98 10.51 -17.96
N GLY A 155 4.54 11.59 -18.57
CA GLY A 155 5.03 12.10 -19.85
C GLY A 155 4.56 11.30 -21.06
N MET A 156 4.64 9.97 -21.02
CA MET A 156 4.29 9.06 -22.12
C MET A 156 3.66 7.77 -21.62
N LYS A 157 2.92 7.11 -22.51
CA LYS A 157 2.15 5.89 -22.19
C LYS A 157 3.01 4.71 -21.76
N GLU A 158 4.19 4.57 -22.32
CA GLU A 158 5.12 3.49 -21.99
C GLU A 158 5.57 3.58 -20.53
N ARG A 159 5.91 4.78 -20.05
CA ARG A 159 6.28 4.99 -18.64
C ARG A 159 5.11 4.73 -17.69
N PHE A 160 3.90 5.17 -18.07
CA PHE A 160 2.70 4.84 -17.30
C PHE A 160 2.46 3.34 -17.24
N ALA A 161 2.63 2.64 -18.36
CA ALA A 161 2.46 1.19 -18.43
C ALA A 161 3.52 0.44 -17.64
N GLU A 162 4.78 0.85 -17.71
CA GLU A 162 5.88 0.30 -16.90
C GLU A 162 5.60 0.45 -15.41
N HIS A 163 5.21 1.66 -14.96
CA HIS A 163 4.87 1.92 -13.57
C HIS A 163 3.67 1.06 -13.11
N THR A 164 2.61 0.99 -13.92
CA THR A 164 1.40 0.22 -13.59
C THR A 164 1.65 -1.29 -13.53
N ALA A 165 2.60 -1.78 -14.32
CA ALA A 165 2.95 -3.19 -14.39
C ALA A 165 3.88 -3.67 -13.28
N LYS A 166 4.58 -2.77 -12.59
CA LYS A 166 5.43 -3.09 -11.45
C LYS A 166 4.61 -3.54 -10.24
N PHE A 167 5.24 -4.30 -9.37
CA PHE A 167 4.74 -4.51 -8.02
C PHE A 167 5.11 -3.29 -7.18
N VAL A 168 4.12 -2.52 -6.76
CA VAL A 168 4.30 -1.34 -5.90
C VAL A 168 3.16 -1.32 -4.89
N THR A 169 3.50 -1.05 -3.62
CA THR A 169 2.57 -0.74 -2.54
C THR A 169 2.70 0.74 -2.19
N TYR A 170 1.77 1.29 -1.44
CA TYR A 170 1.88 2.68 -0.97
C TYR A 170 3.00 2.84 0.06
N ALA A 171 3.09 1.88 0.99
CA ALA A 171 4.14 1.83 2.00
C ALA A 171 4.64 0.40 2.17
N PHE A 172 5.78 0.23 2.83
CA PHE A 172 6.19 -1.05 3.39
C PHE A 172 6.76 -0.90 4.80
N VAL A 173 6.63 -1.96 5.58
CA VAL A 173 7.24 -2.09 6.92
C VAL A 173 8.33 -3.13 6.83
N GLN A 174 9.55 -2.76 7.22
CA GLN A 174 10.70 -3.65 7.25
C GLN A 174 10.60 -4.64 8.43
N ALA A 175 11.37 -5.71 8.38
CA ALA A 175 11.37 -6.73 9.43
C ALA A 175 11.93 -6.26 10.78
N ASP A 176 12.57 -5.11 10.82
CA ASP A 176 13.02 -4.42 12.04
C ASP A 176 12.02 -3.38 12.56
N GLY A 177 10.89 -3.18 11.86
CA GLY A 177 9.81 -2.29 12.24
C GLY A 177 9.90 -0.90 11.62
N GLU A 178 10.82 -0.62 10.68
CA GLU A 178 10.86 0.68 9.99
C GLU A 178 9.71 0.79 8.99
N TRP A 179 8.95 1.90 9.07
CA TRP A 179 7.93 2.28 8.09
C TRP A 179 8.54 3.13 6.98
N VAL A 180 8.40 2.68 5.74
CA VAL A 180 8.89 3.38 4.56
C VAL A 180 7.72 3.70 3.63
N ALA A 181 7.55 4.98 3.29
CA ALA A 181 6.53 5.46 2.37
C ALA A 181 7.04 6.67 1.57
N PRO A 182 6.49 6.98 0.41
CA PRO A 182 6.89 8.15 -0.39
C PRO A 182 6.40 9.47 0.20
N GLY A 183 5.40 9.43 1.06
CA GLY A 183 4.77 10.53 1.74
C GLY A 183 3.79 10.05 2.79
N ARG A 184 3.05 10.98 3.40
CA ARG A 184 2.00 10.68 4.36
C ARG A 184 0.64 10.74 3.69
N VAL A 185 -0.21 9.73 3.91
CA VAL A 185 -1.61 9.76 3.48
C VAL A 185 -2.33 10.86 4.24
N CYS A 186 -3.01 11.73 3.50
CA CYS A 186 -3.85 12.78 4.03
C CYS A 186 -5.33 12.39 3.90
N PHE A 187 -6.20 13.19 4.52
CA PHE A 187 -7.64 13.04 4.38
C PHE A 187 -8.05 13.01 2.91
N PHE A 188 -8.99 12.14 2.53
CA PHE A 188 -9.50 11.94 1.17
C PHE A 188 -8.55 11.27 0.14
N GLY A 189 -7.51 10.55 0.61
CA GLY A 189 -6.64 9.77 -0.28
C GLY A 189 -5.66 10.60 -1.10
N SER A 190 -5.49 11.87 -0.78
CA SER A 190 -4.33 12.63 -1.20
C SER A 190 -3.15 12.27 -0.31
N ASP A 191 -1.95 12.39 -0.84
CA ASP A 191 -0.72 12.30 -0.08
C ASP A 191 0.17 13.52 -0.38
N ASP A 192 1.18 13.72 0.44
CA ASP A 192 2.16 14.79 0.26
C ASP A 192 3.40 14.32 -0.53
N SER A 193 3.32 13.15 -1.18
CA SER A 193 4.40 12.61 -1.98
C SER A 193 4.69 13.48 -3.21
N THR A 194 5.96 13.57 -3.55
CA THR A 194 6.45 14.18 -4.77
C THR A 194 6.85 13.11 -5.79
N LYS A 195 7.12 13.51 -7.03
CA LYS A 195 7.65 12.58 -8.03
C LYS A 195 8.98 11.97 -7.57
N ASP A 196 9.87 12.80 -7.05
CA ASP A 196 11.20 12.37 -6.59
C ASP A 196 11.11 11.41 -5.40
N SER A 197 10.22 11.70 -4.41
CA SER A 197 10.02 10.80 -3.27
C SER A 197 9.39 9.46 -3.66
N GLN A 198 8.56 9.44 -4.71
CA GLN A 198 8.01 8.19 -5.23
C GLN A 198 9.04 7.36 -5.99
N GLU A 199 9.90 7.98 -6.80
CA GLU A 199 11.00 7.30 -7.48
C GLU A 199 11.97 6.70 -6.45
N GLU A 200 12.35 7.46 -5.42
CA GLU A 200 13.18 6.99 -4.31
C GLU A 200 12.54 5.83 -3.55
N TYR A 201 11.23 5.91 -3.29
CA TYR A 201 10.48 4.84 -2.62
C TYR A 201 10.46 3.54 -3.46
N GLU A 202 10.21 3.63 -4.76
CA GLU A 202 10.21 2.46 -5.65
C GLU A 202 11.58 1.78 -5.68
N GLU A 203 12.67 2.55 -5.72
CA GLU A 203 14.04 2.03 -5.65
C GLU A 203 14.32 1.32 -4.31
N LYS A 204 13.88 1.92 -3.19
CA LYS A 204 13.99 1.30 -1.86
C LYS A 204 13.20 0.01 -1.75
N LEU A 205 11.96 0.00 -2.25
CA LEU A 205 11.14 -1.21 -2.24
C LEU A 205 11.78 -2.33 -3.06
N GLU A 206 12.28 -2.03 -4.27
CA GLU A 206 12.93 -3.01 -5.13
C GLU A 206 14.20 -3.58 -4.47
N ALA A 207 15.03 -2.73 -3.88
CA ALA A 207 16.23 -3.14 -3.16
C ALA A 207 15.87 -4.01 -1.94
N TYR A 208 14.84 -3.62 -1.19
CA TYR A 208 14.42 -4.37 0.00
C TYR A 208 13.78 -5.72 -0.35
N LEU A 209 13.04 -5.82 -1.45
CA LEU A 209 12.53 -7.10 -1.95
C LEU A 209 13.66 -8.09 -2.25
N ALA A 210 14.75 -7.63 -2.86
CA ALA A 210 15.91 -8.48 -3.13
C ALA A 210 16.57 -8.96 -1.81
N GLN A 211 16.82 -8.04 -0.88
CA GLN A 211 17.36 -8.36 0.44
C GLN A 211 16.47 -9.33 1.21
N ALA A 212 15.17 -9.05 1.29
CA ALA A 212 14.20 -9.87 2.00
C ALA A 212 14.10 -11.31 1.44
N ALA A 213 14.28 -11.45 0.13
CA ALA A 213 14.33 -12.78 -0.50
C ALA A 213 15.58 -13.57 -0.06
N GLU A 214 16.74 -12.92 0.04
CA GLU A 214 17.99 -13.54 0.50
C GLU A 214 17.92 -13.90 2.00
N GLU A 215 17.28 -13.06 2.81
CA GLU A 215 17.08 -13.27 4.24
C GLU A 215 15.97 -14.30 4.57
N GLY A 216 15.20 -14.73 3.58
CA GLY A 216 14.11 -15.71 3.77
C GLY A 216 12.91 -15.13 4.51
N LEU A 217 12.64 -13.82 4.32
CA LEU A 217 11.51 -13.14 4.95
C LEU A 217 10.18 -13.47 4.25
N TYR A 218 9.10 -13.37 5.00
CA TYR A 218 7.75 -13.34 4.49
C TYR A 218 7.35 -11.92 4.06
N ILE A 219 6.48 -11.83 3.07
CA ILE A 219 5.76 -10.61 2.70
C ILE A 219 4.28 -10.84 2.90
N THR A 220 3.61 -9.88 3.53
CA THR A 220 2.16 -9.86 3.73
C THR A 220 1.60 -8.57 3.15
N ILE A 221 0.58 -8.67 2.31
CA ILE A 221 -0.16 -7.51 1.81
C ILE A 221 -1.26 -7.15 2.80
N VAL A 222 -1.28 -5.89 3.18
CA VAL A 222 -2.23 -5.35 4.14
C VAL A 222 -2.99 -4.18 3.51
N ASP A 223 -4.30 -4.14 3.73
CA ASP A 223 -5.19 -3.02 3.44
C ASP A 223 -5.30 -2.17 4.69
N CYS A 224 -4.64 -1.03 4.72
CA CYS A 224 -4.71 -0.05 5.79
C CYS A 224 -5.74 1.02 5.47
N HIS A 225 -6.43 1.49 6.51
CA HIS A 225 -7.42 2.56 6.48
C HIS A 225 -6.98 3.71 7.39
N ILE A 226 -7.36 4.95 7.03
CA ILE A 226 -7.18 6.18 7.81
C ILE A 226 -8.33 7.16 7.56
#